data_6e60482e3a1c44629ada992bc87e9424
#
_entry.id   6e60482e3a1c44629ada992bc87e9424
#
_cell.length_a   1.000
_cell.length_b   1.000
_cell.length_c   1.000
_cell.angle_alpha   90.00
_cell.angle_beta   90.00
_cell.angle_gamma   90.00
#
_symmetry.space_group_name_H-M   'P 1'
#
loop_
_entity.id
_entity.type
_entity.pdbx_description
1 polymer ?
#
loop_
_entity_poly.entity_id
_entity_poly.type
_entity_poly.pdbx_seq_one_letter_code
_entity_poly.pdbx_strand_id
1 'polypeptide(L)'
;RSHDKSPFQQHENYNKGRMEYHGSLQARWRPVSPFSVAAIIREEIYGKKWIPVMPALFADYVLYAPWKLVAKASIARNYRYPSMNDLYFKPGGNPDLEPEKGFTYDAGVEWDVRSKAFQLKGSLSAFDSYIKDWILWTPNTKGYWQPSNVKKVHNYGMEIMLEAATKIKEHTRASLTANHAFTPNINRGKSSNDIDAAYGNQLCYVSKHSANISARLEWKTWALQYKWIHYSERFTTTSNESDYITGQLKPYFMS
;
A
#
# COMPACT_ATOMS: atom_id res chain seq x y z
N ARG A 1 -20.68 -11.52 -4.02
CA ARG A 1 -21.15 -12.11 -2.74
C ARG A 1 -19.93 -12.58 -1.98
N SER A 2 -19.53 -11.87 -0.93
CA SER A 2 -18.49 -12.34 -0.02
C SER A 2 -19.14 -13.12 1.12
N HIS A 3 -18.92 -14.43 1.14
CA HIS A 3 -19.20 -15.30 2.27
C HIS A 3 -17.87 -15.76 2.84
N ASP A 4 -17.57 -15.39 4.06
CA ASP A 4 -16.42 -15.93 4.77
C ASP A 4 -16.90 -16.96 5.80
N LYS A 5 -16.50 -18.21 5.60
CA LYS A 5 -16.65 -19.30 6.55
C LYS A 5 -15.24 -19.71 6.98
N SER A 6 -14.74 -19.14 8.05
CA SER A 6 -13.48 -19.62 8.63
C SER A 6 -13.70 -21.00 9.27
N PRO A 7 -12.96 -22.04 8.85
CA PRO A 7 -13.10 -23.39 9.39
C PRO A 7 -12.45 -23.59 10.78
N PHE A 8 -11.77 -22.58 11.32
CA PHE A 8 -10.90 -22.74 12.50
C PHE A 8 -11.49 -22.32 13.84
N GLN A 9 -12.75 -21.90 13.92
CA GLN A 9 -13.36 -21.54 15.20
C GLN A 9 -14.73 -22.18 15.39
N GLN A 10 -14.89 -22.92 16.48
CA GLN A 10 -16.18 -23.41 17.00
C GLN A 10 -17.10 -22.29 17.53
N HIS A 11 -16.76 -21.00 17.31
CA HIS A 11 -17.61 -19.87 17.60
C HIS A 11 -18.24 -19.36 16.31
N GLU A 12 -19.54 -19.16 16.33
CA GLU A 12 -20.35 -18.67 15.21
C GLU A 12 -19.72 -17.41 14.59
N ASN A 13 -19.04 -17.60 13.47
CA ASN A 13 -18.70 -16.49 12.60
C ASN A 13 -19.97 -15.83 12.06
N TYR A 14 -19.89 -14.54 11.74
CA TYR A 14 -21.02 -13.84 11.17
C TYR A 14 -21.49 -14.52 9.87
N ASN A 15 -22.81 -14.73 9.76
CA ASN A 15 -23.45 -15.20 8.52
C ASN A 15 -24.17 -14.00 7.88
N LYS A 16 -23.40 -13.06 7.32
CA LYS A 16 -23.91 -11.86 6.64
C LYS A 16 -23.33 -11.78 5.26
N GLY A 17 -24.12 -11.33 4.29
CA GLY A 17 -23.68 -11.07 2.93
C GLY A 17 -24.00 -9.63 2.55
N ARG A 18 -23.16 -9.04 1.70
CA ARG A 18 -23.35 -7.71 1.13
C ARG A 18 -23.18 -7.81 -0.38
N MET A 19 -24.09 -7.23 -1.13
CA MET A 19 -23.94 -7.03 -2.57
C MET A 19 -23.08 -5.80 -2.81
N GLU A 20 -22.14 -5.90 -3.71
CA GLU A 20 -21.23 -4.81 -4.07
C GLU A 20 -21.25 -4.64 -5.58
N TYR A 21 -21.37 -3.39 -6.05
CA TYR A 21 -21.34 -3.04 -7.45
C TYR A 21 -20.27 -1.99 -7.68
N HIS A 22 -19.51 -2.15 -8.76
CA HIS A 22 -18.43 -1.24 -9.14
C HIS A 22 -18.61 -0.83 -10.60
N GLY A 23 -18.48 0.45 -10.86
CA GLY A 23 -18.47 1.01 -12.21
C GLY A 23 -17.30 1.99 -12.36
N SER A 24 -16.65 1.98 -13.52
CA SER A 24 -15.60 2.96 -13.82
C SER A 24 -15.64 3.39 -15.27
N LEU A 25 -15.32 4.66 -15.50
CA LEU A 25 -15.11 5.25 -16.83
C LEU A 25 -13.69 5.82 -16.86
N GLN A 26 -12.95 5.49 -17.92
CA GLN A 26 -11.59 5.99 -18.15
C GLN A 26 -11.51 6.68 -19.51
N ALA A 27 -10.87 7.84 -19.55
CA ALA A 27 -10.48 8.53 -20.77
C ALA A 27 -8.97 8.80 -20.75
N ARG A 28 -8.33 8.63 -21.91
CA ARG A 28 -6.92 9.00 -22.11
C ARG A 28 -6.81 9.92 -23.33
N TRP A 29 -6.09 11.01 -23.16
CA TRP A 29 -5.85 12.00 -24.19
C TRP A 29 -4.35 12.24 -24.35
N ARG A 30 -3.89 12.30 -25.61
CA ARG A 30 -2.50 12.57 -25.97
C ARG A 30 -2.48 13.78 -26.91
N PRO A 31 -2.47 15.00 -26.38
CA PRO A 31 -2.56 16.22 -27.19
C PRO A 31 -1.34 16.41 -28.08
N VAL A 32 -0.17 16.11 -27.57
CA VAL A 32 1.11 16.17 -28.24
C VAL A 32 2.03 15.07 -27.73
N SER A 33 2.88 14.51 -28.60
CA SER A 33 4.02 13.73 -28.12
C SER A 33 5.06 14.73 -27.54
N PRO A 34 5.56 14.54 -26.33
CA PRO A 34 5.62 13.35 -25.47
C PRO A 34 4.64 13.33 -24.28
N PHE A 35 3.54 14.06 -24.29
CA PHE A 35 2.65 14.25 -23.15
C PHE A 35 1.38 13.42 -23.27
N SER A 36 0.95 12.79 -22.17
CA SER A 36 -0.37 12.16 -22.08
C SER A 36 -1.04 12.44 -20.73
N VAL A 37 -2.37 12.53 -20.76
CA VAL A 37 -3.22 12.67 -19.58
C VAL A 37 -4.28 11.58 -19.60
N ALA A 38 -4.59 11.00 -18.44
CA ALA A 38 -5.71 10.09 -18.27
C ALA A 38 -6.55 10.52 -17.08
N ALA A 39 -7.86 10.42 -17.21
CA ALA A 39 -8.82 10.62 -16.14
C ALA A 39 -9.62 9.34 -15.91
N ILE A 40 -9.85 9.00 -14.65
CA ILE A 40 -10.70 7.87 -14.23
C ILE A 40 -11.75 8.42 -13.28
N ILE A 41 -12.98 7.99 -13.47
CA ILE A 41 -14.07 8.20 -12.52
C ILE A 41 -14.56 6.83 -12.11
N ARG A 42 -14.58 6.57 -10.80
CA ARG A 42 -15.07 5.32 -10.22
C ARG A 42 -16.23 5.60 -9.28
N GLU A 43 -17.23 4.74 -9.35
CA GLU A 43 -18.41 4.73 -8.48
C GLU A 43 -18.61 3.34 -7.91
N GLU A 44 -18.99 3.26 -6.63
CA GLU A 44 -19.19 1.99 -5.93
C GLU A 44 -20.47 2.05 -5.09
N ILE A 45 -21.12 0.90 -4.95
CA ILE A 45 -22.33 0.73 -4.15
C ILE A 45 -22.14 -0.48 -3.25
N TYR A 46 -22.27 -0.28 -1.94
CA TYR A 46 -22.18 -1.32 -0.92
C TYR A 46 -23.56 -1.55 -0.29
N GLY A 47 -24.22 -2.63 -0.71
CA GLY A 47 -25.60 -2.89 -0.33
C GLY A 47 -26.56 -1.85 -0.90
N LYS A 48 -27.05 -0.94 -0.07
CA LYS A 48 -27.91 0.19 -0.46
C LYS A 48 -27.18 1.54 -0.37
N LYS A 49 -25.89 1.55 0.01
CA LYS A 49 -25.14 2.77 0.27
C LYS A 49 -24.29 3.14 -0.95
N TRP A 50 -24.57 4.27 -1.54
CA TRP A 50 -23.76 4.88 -2.59
C TRP A 50 -22.52 5.53 -1.99
N ILE A 51 -21.37 5.28 -2.60
CA ILE A 51 -20.11 5.87 -2.21
C ILE A 51 -19.90 7.17 -2.99
N PRO A 52 -19.29 8.20 -2.41
CA PRO A 52 -18.96 9.40 -3.16
C PRO A 52 -18.04 9.09 -4.33
N VAL A 53 -18.32 9.70 -5.49
CA VAL A 53 -17.53 9.56 -6.73
C VAL A 53 -16.03 9.72 -6.43
N MET A 54 -15.24 8.82 -6.98
CA MET A 54 -13.78 8.76 -6.83
C MET A 54 -13.08 9.14 -8.14
N PRO A 55 -12.81 10.42 -8.39
CA PRO A 55 -12.01 10.85 -9.52
C PRO A 55 -10.54 10.60 -9.29
N ALA A 56 -9.82 10.26 -10.36
CA ALA A 56 -8.37 10.24 -10.42
C ALA A 56 -7.88 10.86 -11.74
N LEU A 57 -6.78 11.59 -11.66
CA LEU A 57 -6.12 12.22 -12.80
C LEU A 57 -4.66 11.78 -12.82
N PHE A 58 -4.17 11.42 -13.99
CA PHE A 58 -2.81 10.96 -14.25
C PHE A 58 -2.20 11.78 -15.37
N ALA A 59 -0.94 12.11 -15.26
CA ALA A 59 -0.16 12.78 -16.30
C ALA A 59 1.18 12.07 -16.49
N ASP A 60 1.57 11.85 -17.73
CA ASP A 60 2.84 11.26 -18.11
C ASP A 60 3.55 12.20 -19.09
N TYR A 61 4.88 12.33 -18.94
CA TYR A 61 5.73 13.09 -19.84
C TYR A 61 7.01 12.31 -20.16
N VAL A 62 7.26 12.02 -21.43
CA VAL A 62 8.49 11.34 -21.88
C VAL A 62 9.63 12.32 -21.84
N LEU A 63 10.54 12.19 -20.87
CA LEU A 63 11.72 13.02 -20.71
C LEU A 63 12.83 12.64 -21.69
N TYR A 64 13.05 11.34 -21.92
CA TYR A 64 14.09 10.84 -22.80
C TYR A 64 13.69 9.49 -23.42
N ALA A 65 13.34 9.51 -24.68
CA ALA A 65 12.77 8.36 -25.39
C ALA A 65 13.72 7.14 -25.50
N PRO A 66 15.05 7.28 -25.75
CA PRO A 66 15.94 6.12 -25.85
C PRO A 66 16.01 5.25 -24.58
N TRP A 67 15.85 5.85 -23.40
CA TRP A 67 15.81 5.15 -22.12
C TRP A 67 14.40 4.90 -21.63
N LYS A 68 13.40 5.26 -22.42
CA LYS A 68 12.00 5.28 -21.99
C LYS A 68 11.84 5.97 -20.63
N LEU A 69 12.61 7.03 -20.41
CA LEU A 69 12.55 7.82 -19.19
C LEU A 69 11.26 8.66 -19.23
N VAL A 70 10.36 8.40 -18.29
CA VAL A 70 9.03 9.03 -18.20
C VAL A 70 8.83 9.60 -16.81
N ALA A 71 8.52 10.88 -16.73
CA ALA A 71 7.98 11.50 -15.52
C ALA A 71 6.47 11.21 -15.43
N LYS A 72 6.00 10.91 -14.24
CA LYS A 72 4.59 10.61 -13.95
C LYS A 72 4.12 11.41 -12.74
N ALA A 73 2.87 11.82 -12.77
CA ALA A 73 2.20 12.42 -11.62
C ALA A 73 0.74 11.97 -11.57
N SER A 74 0.20 11.84 -10.37
CA SER A 74 -1.21 11.53 -10.20
C SER A 74 -1.81 12.24 -8.99
N ILE A 75 -3.13 12.45 -9.03
CA ILE A 75 -3.96 12.81 -7.90
C ILE A 75 -5.21 11.94 -7.93
N ALA A 76 -5.55 11.35 -6.80
CA ALA A 76 -6.72 10.50 -6.68
C ALA A 76 -7.49 10.78 -5.39
N ARG A 77 -8.82 10.79 -5.48
CA ARG A 77 -9.69 10.68 -4.32
C ARG A 77 -9.88 9.20 -3.98
N ASN A 78 -9.60 8.85 -2.74
CA ASN A 78 -9.72 7.50 -2.23
C ASN A 78 -10.89 7.39 -1.25
N TYR A 79 -11.54 6.24 -1.28
CA TYR A 79 -12.59 5.88 -0.36
C TYR A 79 -12.52 4.37 -0.12
N ARG A 80 -12.58 3.94 1.14
CA ARG A 80 -12.65 2.52 1.50
C ARG A 80 -13.80 2.28 2.45
N TYR A 81 -14.81 1.57 2.00
CA TYR A 81 -15.88 1.10 2.87
C TYR A 81 -15.35 -0.02 3.78
N PRO A 82 -15.74 -0.08 5.06
CA PRO A 82 -15.31 -1.16 5.97
C PRO A 82 -15.61 -2.54 5.39
N SER A 83 -14.67 -3.46 5.48
CA SER A 83 -14.86 -4.84 5.07
C SER A 83 -15.88 -5.56 5.97
N MET A 84 -16.36 -6.71 5.53
CA MET A 84 -17.26 -7.53 6.36
C MET A 84 -16.56 -7.97 7.66
N ASN A 85 -15.24 -8.21 7.62
CA ASN A 85 -14.45 -8.51 8.81
C ASN A 85 -14.34 -7.31 9.75
N ASP A 86 -14.09 -6.11 9.21
CA ASP A 86 -14.04 -4.90 10.04
C ASP A 86 -15.34 -4.70 10.80
N LEU A 87 -16.48 -4.99 10.17
CA LEU A 87 -17.80 -4.76 10.76
C LEU A 87 -18.29 -5.89 11.68
N TYR A 88 -18.03 -7.16 11.33
CA TYR A 88 -18.77 -8.28 11.90
C TYR A 88 -17.90 -9.44 12.40
N PHE A 89 -16.57 -9.35 12.32
CA PHE A 89 -15.69 -10.38 12.88
C PHE A 89 -15.94 -10.55 14.38
N LYS A 90 -16.06 -11.79 14.84
CA LYS A 90 -16.24 -12.08 16.27
C LYS A 90 -14.93 -12.68 16.85
N PRO A 91 -14.48 -12.15 18.02
CA PRO A 91 -15.20 -11.25 18.94
C PRO A 91 -14.94 -9.73 18.71
N GLY A 92 -14.29 -9.29 17.65
CA GLY A 92 -13.71 -7.96 17.56
C GLY A 92 -14.34 -6.97 16.57
N GLY A 93 -15.22 -7.39 15.66
CA GLY A 93 -15.79 -6.50 14.63
C GLY A 93 -16.56 -5.30 15.22
N ASN A 94 -16.55 -4.16 14.49
CA ASN A 94 -17.18 -2.92 14.91
C ASN A 94 -18.16 -2.41 13.82
N PRO A 95 -19.47 -2.56 13.99
CA PRO A 95 -20.48 -2.10 13.03
C PRO A 95 -20.56 -0.57 12.85
N ASP A 96 -20.03 0.20 13.81
CA ASP A 96 -20.11 1.65 13.84
C ASP A 96 -18.93 2.34 13.12
N LEU A 97 -18.12 1.57 12.39
CA LEU A 97 -17.00 2.11 11.65
C LEU A 97 -17.43 3.06 10.52
N GLU A 98 -16.82 4.24 10.50
CA GLU A 98 -16.91 5.15 9.38
C GLU A 98 -15.98 4.72 8.24
N PRO A 99 -16.39 4.95 6.98
CA PRO A 99 -15.52 4.68 5.83
C PRO A 99 -14.31 5.60 5.79
N GLU A 100 -13.16 5.05 5.40
CA GLU A 100 -11.97 5.86 5.12
C GLU A 100 -12.17 6.72 3.89
N LYS A 101 -11.67 7.95 3.93
CA LYS A 101 -11.76 8.91 2.81
C LYS A 101 -10.54 9.83 2.78
N GLY A 102 -10.02 10.07 1.59
CA GLY A 102 -8.83 10.91 1.48
C GLY A 102 -8.44 11.24 0.06
N PHE A 103 -7.30 11.89 -0.06
CA PHE A 103 -6.63 12.17 -1.31
C PHE A 103 -5.21 11.65 -1.25
N THR A 104 -4.73 11.15 -2.39
CA THR A 104 -3.34 10.76 -2.61
C THR A 104 -2.78 11.54 -3.79
N TYR A 105 -1.57 12.00 -3.64
CA TYR A 105 -0.76 12.66 -4.65
C TYR A 105 0.49 11.83 -4.87
N ASP A 106 0.84 11.55 -6.11
CA ASP A 106 2.03 10.79 -6.47
C ASP A 106 2.81 11.54 -7.52
N ALA A 107 4.14 11.47 -7.44
CA ALA A 107 5.04 11.93 -8.48
C ALA A 107 6.25 11.02 -8.56
N GLY A 108 6.76 10.77 -9.77
CA GLY A 108 7.89 9.88 -9.93
C GLY A 108 8.45 9.85 -11.34
N VAL A 109 9.46 9.01 -11.50
CA VAL A 109 10.09 8.72 -12.79
C VAL A 109 10.22 7.21 -12.97
N GLU A 110 10.05 6.76 -14.20
CA GLU A 110 10.31 5.38 -14.62
C GLU A 110 11.31 5.37 -15.77
N TRP A 111 12.09 4.29 -15.87
CA TRP A 111 13.03 4.09 -16.99
C TRP A 111 13.13 2.62 -17.40
N ASP A 112 13.45 2.36 -18.66
CA ASP A 112 13.75 1.05 -19.23
C ASP A 112 14.88 1.18 -20.24
N VAL A 113 16.12 1.01 -19.76
CA VAL A 113 17.33 1.06 -20.57
C VAL A 113 17.66 -0.34 -21.06
N ARG A 114 17.82 -0.49 -22.36
CA ARG A 114 18.13 -1.78 -23.00
C ARG A 114 19.33 -1.70 -23.91
N SER A 115 20.19 -2.70 -23.80
CA SER A 115 21.26 -2.99 -24.75
C SER A 115 21.21 -4.45 -25.20
N LYS A 116 22.12 -4.88 -26.06
CA LYS A 116 22.17 -6.27 -26.55
C LYS A 116 22.35 -7.31 -25.43
N ALA A 117 23.09 -6.98 -24.37
CA ALA A 117 23.41 -7.90 -23.27
C ALA A 117 22.76 -7.54 -21.93
N PHE A 118 22.25 -6.33 -21.80
CA PHE A 118 21.86 -5.74 -20.51
C PHE A 118 20.52 -5.02 -20.61
N GLN A 119 19.69 -5.19 -19.57
CA GLN A 119 18.48 -4.41 -19.36
C GLN A 119 18.46 -3.87 -17.92
N LEU A 120 18.14 -2.59 -17.78
CA LEU A 120 17.91 -1.94 -16.49
C LEU A 120 16.56 -1.22 -16.54
N LYS A 121 15.62 -1.67 -15.73
CA LYS A 121 14.38 -0.97 -15.48
C LYS A 121 14.38 -0.44 -14.06
N GLY A 122 13.65 0.61 -13.83
CA GLY A 122 13.40 1.07 -12.47
C GLY A 122 12.36 2.16 -12.41
N SER A 123 11.98 2.45 -11.19
CA SER A 123 11.12 3.58 -10.86
C SER A 123 11.56 4.18 -9.54
N LEU A 124 11.39 5.47 -9.41
CA LEU A 124 11.45 6.22 -8.16
C LEU A 124 10.18 7.03 -8.07
N SER A 125 9.42 6.86 -7.00
CA SER A 125 8.21 7.61 -6.74
C SER A 125 8.19 8.18 -5.33
N ALA A 126 7.53 9.31 -5.17
CA ALA A 126 7.18 9.90 -3.90
C ALA A 126 5.67 10.08 -3.86
N PHE A 127 5.08 9.87 -2.70
CA PHE A 127 3.65 10.05 -2.50
C PHE A 127 3.35 10.81 -1.20
N ASP A 128 2.20 11.46 -1.18
CA ASP A 128 1.63 12.12 -0.02
C ASP A 128 0.12 11.85 0.04
N SER A 129 -0.38 11.40 1.18
CA SER A 129 -1.77 10.99 1.33
C SER A 129 -2.32 11.41 2.69
N TYR A 130 -3.46 12.08 2.67
CA TYR A 130 -4.23 12.41 3.85
C TYR A 130 -5.52 11.63 3.88
N ILE A 131 -5.67 10.75 4.88
CA ILE A 131 -6.81 9.86 5.04
C ILE A 131 -7.51 10.17 6.35
N LYS A 132 -8.82 10.40 6.28
CA LYS A 132 -9.71 10.54 7.43
C LYS A 132 -10.35 9.20 7.74
N ASP A 133 -10.65 9.00 9.00
CA ASP A 133 -11.37 7.82 9.51
C ASP A 133 -10.67 6.49 9.18
N TRP A 134 -9.31 6.50 9.17
CA TRP A 134 -8.48 5.32 8.94
C TRP A 134 -8.86 4.18 9.88
N ILE A 135 -9.14 3.00 9.36
CA ILE A 135 -9.50 1.82 10.14
C ILE A 135 -8.24 1.08 10.58
N LEU A 136 -8.01 1.03 11.88
CA LEU A 136 -6.86 0.38 12.49
C LEU A 136 -7.33 -0.70 13.49
N TRP A 137 -6.81 -1.91 13.34
CA TRP A 137 -7.00 -2.98 14.32
C TRP A 137 -5.96 -2.83 15.43
N THR A 138 -6.42 -2.80 16.68
CA THR A 138 -5.55 -2.76 17.85
C THR A 138 -6.08 -3.70 18.93
N PRO A 139 -5.21 -4.23 19.82
CA PRO A 139 -5.65 -4.98 20.98
C PRO A 139 -6.48 -4.06 21.89
N ASN A 140 -7.58 -4.59 22.41
CA ASN A 140 -8.38 -3.90 23.42
C ASN A 140 -8.05 -4.41 24.83
N THR A 141 -8.64 -3.78 25.84
CA THR A 141 -8.47 -4.15 27.27
C THR A 141 -8.98 -5.55 27.63
N LYS A 142 -9.80 -6.17 26.76
CA LYS A 142 -10.33 -7.53 26.92
C LYS A 142 -9.45 -8.60 26.26
N GLY A 143 -8.29 -8.23 25.69
CA GLY A 143 -7.30 -9.15 25.11
C GLY A 143 -7.59 -9.63 23.67
N TYR A 144 -8.57 -9.04 22.96
CA TYR A 144 -8.79 -9.34 21.54
C TYR A 144 -8.61 -8.09 20.66
N TRP A 145 -8.36 -8.33 19.38
CA TRP A 145 -8.20 -7.28 18.39
C TRP A 145 -9.54 -6.68 17.99
N GLN A 146 -9.60 -5.36 17.92
CA GLN A 146 -10.81 -4.61 17.55
C GLN A 146 -10.43 -3.46 16.60
N PRO A 147 -11.19 -3.24 15.49
CA PRO A 147 -10.98 -2.12 14.61
C PRO A 147 -11.64 -0.85 15.16
N SER A 148 -10.96 0.26 15.01
CA SER A 148 -11.46 1.59 15.32
C SER A 148 -11.02 2.59 14.25
N ASN A 149 -11.73 3.71 14.13
CA ASN A 149 -11.31 4.78 13.24
C ASN A 149 -10.29 5.68 13.94
N VAL A 150 -9.14 5.88 13.29
CA VAL A 150 -8.19 6.96 13.59
C VAL A 150 -8.63 8.19 12.82
N LYS A 151 -8.91 9.30 13.49
CA LYS A 151 -9.54 10.50 12.91
C LYS A 151 -8.85 11.02 11.64
N LYS A 152 -7.52 11.01 11.62
CA LYS A 152 -6.74 11.47 10.47
C LYS A 152 -5.35 10.82 10.46
N VAL A 153 -4.96 10.31 9.32
CA VAL A 153 -3.61 9.76 9.09
C VAL A 153 -2.96 10.52 7.93
N HIS A 154 -1.72 10.93 8.13
CA HIS A 154 -0.83 11.42 7.08
C HIS A 154 0.13 10.30 6.72
N ASN A 155 -0.02 9.74 5.53
CA ASN A 155 0.83 8.72 4.97
C ASN A 155 1.62 9.35 3.82
N TYR A 156 2.95 9.34 3.91
CA TYR A 156 3.83 9.89 2.88
C TYR A 156 5.06 9.02 2.74
N GLY A 157 5.79 9.17 1.65
CA GLY A 157 6.99 8.38 1.51
C GLY A 157 7.61 8.41 0.13
N MET A 158 8.58 7.51 -0.01
CA MET A 158 9.29 7.27 -1.26
C MET A 158 9.45 5.78 -1.48
N GLU A 159 9.32 5.37 -2.73
CA GLU A 159 9.52 3.99 -3.17
C GLU A 159 10.50 3.95 -4.32
N ILE A 160 11.43 3.00 -4.26
CA ILE A 160 12.33 2.71 -5.36
C ILE A 160 12.19 1.23 -5.76
N MET A 161 12.11 0.98 -7.05
CA MET A 161 12.14 -0.35 -7.63
C MET A 161 13.24 -0.41 -8.69
N LEU A 162 14.03 -1.47 -8.68
CA LEU A 162 15.09 -1.74 -9.65
C LEU A 162 14.98 -3.19 -10.15
N GLU A 163 15.03 -3.35 -11.46
CA GLU A 163 15.16 -4.64 -12.13
C GLU A 163 16.34 -4.59 -13.07
N ALA A 164 17.35 -5.42 -12.83
CA ALA A 164 18.51 -5.57 -13.70
C ALA A 164 18.53 -6.99 -14.26
N ALA A 165 18.79 -7.14 -15.54
CA ALA A 165 19.00 -8.44 -16.18
C ALA A 165 20.15 -8.36 -17.17
N THR A 166 20.99 -9.40 -17.20
CA THR A 166 22.10 -9.49 -18.12
C THR A 166 22.24 -10.90 -18.67
N LYS A 167 22.62 -11.01 -19.96
CA LYS A 167 23.06 -12.24 -20.58
C LYS A 167 24.57 -12.32 -20.44
N ILE A 168 25.06 -13.19 -19.54
CA ILE A 168 26.49 -13.33 -19.25
C ILE A 168 27.19 -14.13 -20.37
N LYS A 169 26.57 -15.25 -20.78
CA LYS A 169 27.00 -16.13 -21.87
C LYS A 169 25.77 -16.67 -22.58
N GLU A 170 25.99 -17.41 -23.68
CA GLU A 170 24.91 -17.93 -24.53
C GLU A 170 23.77 -18.61 -23.74
N HIS A 171 24.15 -19.40 -22.72
CA HIS A 171 23.18 -20.16 -21.89
C HIS A 171 23.14 -19.68 -20.44
N THR A 172 23.66 -18.49 -20.13
CA THR A 172 23.73 -17.96 -18.76
C THR A 172 23.09 -16.58 -18.67
N ARG A 173 22.06 -16.45 -17.84
CA ARG A 173 21.37 -15.19 -17.54
C ARG A 173 21.37 -14.95 -16.06
N ALA A 174 21.65 -13.72 -15.65
CA ALA A 174 21.46 -13.27 -14.28
C ALA A 174 20.40 -12.16 -14.25
N SER A 175 19.58 -12.15 -13.20
CA SER A 175 18.63 -11.07 -12.94
C SER A 175 18.58 -10.75 -11.45
N LEU A 176 18.35 -9.47 -11.16
CA LEU A 176 18.20 -8.92 -9.83
C LEU A 176 16.97 -8.02 -9.82
N THR A 177 16.10 -8.22 -8.85
CA THR A 177 15.01 -7.30 -8.53
C THR A 177 15.23 -6.80 -7.11
N ALA A 178 15.19 -5.50 -6.89
CA ALA A 178 15.31 -4.88 -5.58
C ALA A 178 14.24 -3.80 -5.42
N ASN A 179 13.55 -3.81 -4.29
CA ASN A 179 12.57 -2.80 -3.93
C ASN A 179 12.86 -2.30 -2.52
N HIS A 180 12.68 -1.01 -2.30
CA HIS A 180 12.69 -0.40 -0.99
C HIS A 180 11.59 0.64 -0.90
N ALA A 181 10.87 0.64 0.23
CA ALA A 181 9.86 1.64 0.55
C ALA A 181 10.16 2.28 1.91
N PHE A 182 10.04 3.59 1.95
CA PHE A 182 9.98 4.39 3.17
C PHE A 182 8.59 4.98 3.27
N THR A 183 7.77 4.50 4.22
CA THR A 183 6.33 4.76 4.28
C THR A 183 5.86 5.07 5.71
N PRO A 184 6.25 6.22 6.29
CA PRO A 184 5.71 6.63 7.58
C PRO A 184 4.20 6.90 7.50
N ASN A 185 3.49 6.46 8.54
CA ASN A 185 2.05 6.62 8.70
C ASN A 185 1.78 7.32 10.02
N ILE A 186 1.58 8.63 9.99
CA ILE A 186 1.53 9.48 11.17
C ILE A 186 0.09 9.80 11.56
N ASN A 187 -0.27 9.56 12.82
CA ASN A 187 -1.55 10.01 13.36
C ASN A 187 -1.58 11.55 13.45
N ARG A 188 -2.50 12.18 12.73
CA ARG A 188 -2.76 13.62 12.72
C ARG A 188 -4.16 13.97 13.23
N GLY A 189 -4.87 13.00 13.79
CA GLY A 189 -6.18 13.20 14.39
C GLY A 189 -6.04 13.67 15.83
N LYS A 190 -6.42 14.92 16.13
CA LYS A 190 -6.51 15.41 17.50
C LYS A 190 -7.71 14.79 18.21
N SER A 191 -7.54 14.31 19.44
CA SER A 191 -8.66 14.01 20.34
C SER A 191 -9.38 15.29 20.76
N SER A 192 -10.63 15.18 21.19
CA SER A 192 -11.38 16.30 21.76
C SER A 192 -10.78 16.82 23.08
N ASN A 193 -9.94 16.03 23.73
CA ASN A 193 -9.19 16.40 24.94
C ASN A 193 -7.74 16.67 24.52
N ASP A 194 -7.18 17.80 24.85
CA ASP A 194 -5.87 18.33 24.43
C ASP A 194 -4.63 17.43 24.72
N ILE A 195 -4.82 16.27 25.33
CA ILE A 195 -3.76 15.30 25.67
C ILE A 195 -4.01 13.99 24.92
N ASP A 196 -3.75 14.00 23.62
CA ASP A 196 -3.70 12.74 22.84
C ASP A 196 -2.24 12.32 22.65
N ALA A 197 -1.76 11.40 23.47
CA ALA A 197 -0.41 10.86 23.40
C ALA A 197 -0.10 10.19 22.04
N ALA A 198 -1.11 9.91 21.23
CA ALA A 198 -0.97 9.32 19.90
C ALA A 198 -0.80 10.36 18.79
N TYR A 199 -1.05 11.64 19.04
CA TYR A 199 -0.93 12.69 18.01
C TYR A 199 0.53 12.91 17.60
N GLY A 200 0.79 12.86 16.31
CA GLY A 200 2.14 13.01 15.76
C GLY A 200 2.94 11.71 15.70
N ASN A 201 2.43 10.64 16.27
CA ASN A 201 3.12 9.35 16.36
C ASN A 201 2.83 8.47 15.14
N GLN A 202 3.76 7.53 14.87
CA GLN A 202 3.62 6.47 13.88
C GLN A 202 2.48 5.53 14.29
N LEU A 203 1.69 5.05 13.33
CA LEU A 203 0.68 4.02 13.59
C LEU A 203 1.33 2.72 14.08
N CYS A 204 0.64 2.03 14.99
CA CYS A 204 1.11 0.76 15.52
C CYS A 204 1.14 -0.32 14.43
N TYR A 205 2.07 -1.29 14.58
CA TYR A 205 2.22 -2.47 13.72
C TYR A 205 2.57 -2.18 12.26
N VAL A 206 2.85 -0.92 11.89
CA VAL A 206 3.27 -0.50 10.56
C VAL A 206 4.76 -0.17 10.56
N SER A 207 5.55 -0.84 9.73
CA SER A 207 6.97 -0.54 9.54
C SER A 207 7.15 0.73 8.72
N LYS A 208 8.17 1.53 9.06
CA LYS A 208 8.55 2.70 8.25
C LYS A 208 9.36 2.32 7.02
N HIS A 209 10.16 1.26 7.13
CA HIS A 209 10.99 0.76 6.04
C HIS A 209 10.66 -0.69 5.73
N SER A 210 10.52 -0.99 4.46
CA SER A 210 10.47 -2.35 3.94
C SER A 210 11.39 -2.49 2.74
N ALA A 211 12.00 -3.65 2.59
CA ALA A 211 12.85 -3.95 1.45
C ALA A 211 12.70 -5.41 1.05
N ASN A 212 12.81 -5.68 -0.24
CA ASN A 212 12.97 -7.03 -0.74
C ASN A 212 13.99 -7.07 -1.89
N ILE A 213 14.73 -8.17 -1.95
CA ILE A 213 15.71 -8.45 -3.00
C ILE A 213 15.45 -9.86 -3.50
N SER A 214 15.44 -10.04 -4.80
CA SER A 214 15.39 -11.34 -5.45
C SER A 214 16.50 -11.42 -6.51
N ALA A 215 17.46 -12.32 -6.30
CA ALA A 215 18.51 -12.61 -7.26
C ALA A 215 18.24 -13.97 -7.90
N ARG A 216 18.37 -14.06 -9.22
CA ARG A 216 18.18 -15.28 -10.00
C ARG A 216 19.31 -15.48 -11.00
N LEU A 217 19.87 -16.68 -11.00
CA LEU A 217 20.87 -17.16 -11.97
C LEU A 217 20.28 -18.34 -12.74
N GLU A 218 20.26 -18.24 -14.05
CA GLU A 218 19.85 -19.30 -14.97
C GLU A 218 21.07 -19.79 -15.75
N TRP A 219 21.25 -21.10 -15.80
CA TRP A 219 22.28 -21.75 -16.58
C TRP A 219 21.72 -23.00 -17.26
N LYS A 220 21.62 -22.98 -18.59
CA LYS A 220 20.98 -24.05 -19.38
C LYS A 220 19.56 -24.33 -18.82
N THR A 221 19.35 -25.54 -18.29
CA THR A 221 18.09 -26.00 -17.69
C THR A 221 17.99 -25.75 -16.18
N TRP A 222 19.07 -25.26 -15.55
CA TRP A 222 19.13 -24.99 -14.11
C TRP A 222 18.77 -23.53 -13.79
N ALA A 223 18.05 -23.34 -12.71
CA ALA A 223 17.79 -22.01 -12.16
C ALA A 223 18.00 -22.03 -10.64
N LEU A 224 18.75 -21.05 -10.14
CA LEU A 224 18.93 -20.77 -8.72
C LEU A 224 18.28 -19.42 -8.43
N GLN A 225 17.46 -19.35 -7.40
CA GLN A 225 16.85 -18.09 -6.95
C GLN A 225 17.05 -17.94 -5.44
N TYR A 226 17.50 -16.75 -5.04
CA TYR A 226 17.56 -16.32 -3.65
C TYR A 226 16.61 -15.14 -3.46
N LYS A 227 15.83 -15.13 -2.36
CA LYS A 227 14.94 -14.03 -1.97
C LYS A 227 15.26 -13.59 -0.56
N TRP A 228 15.24 -12.30 -0.33
CA TRP A 228 15.41 -11.68 0.97
C TRP A 228 14.37 -10.59 1.16
N ILE A 229 13.72 -10.58 2.35
CA ILE A 229 12.70 -9.61 2.73
C ILE A 229 13.10 -9.03 4.08
N HIS A 230 12.95 -7.74 4.23
CA HIS A 230 13.21 -7.00 5.46
C HIS A 230 12.06 -6.05 5.79
N TYR A 231 11.74 -5.97 7.08
CA TYR A 231 10.88 -4.94 7.65
C TYR A 231 11.58 -4.31 8.86
N SER A 232 11.50 -2.99 8.99
CA SER A 232 12.01 -2.28 10.15
C SER A 232 11.15 -2.55 11.39
N GLU A 233 11.59 -2.04 12.53
CA GLU A 233 10.84 -2.05 13.79
C GLU A 233 9.42 -1.47 13.61
N ARG A 234 8.51 -1.92 14.48
CA ARG A 234 7.11 -1.50 14.49
C ARG A 234 6.68 -1.25 15.92
N PHE A 235 6.11 -0.11 16.18
CA PHE A 235 5.54 0.19 17.49
C PHE A 235 4.32 -0.68 17.76
N THR A 236 4.14 -1.07 19.01
CA THR A 236 2.98 -1.83 19.50
C THR A 236 2.02 -0.94 20.28
N THR A 237 2.49 0.25 20.71
CA THR A 237 1.73 1.24 21.46
C THR A 237 1.54 2.52 20.66
N THR A 238 0.45 3.22 20.92
CA THR A 238 0.15 4.52 20.28
C THR A 238 1.07 5.64 20.74
N SER A 239 1.72 5.50 21.90
CA SER A 239 2.73 6.42 22.43
C SER A 239 4.10 6.30 21.75
N ASN A 240 4.29 5.28 20.91
CA ASN A 240 5.55 4.96 20.22
C ASN A 240 6.73 4.74 21.19
N GLU A 241 6.50 4.02 22.22
CA GLU A 241 7.56 3.59 23.15
C GLU A 241 8.60 2.73 22.41
N SER A 242 9.88 3.02 22.64
CA SER A 242 11.01 2.33 21.99
C SER A 242 11.48 1.08 22.75
N ASP A 243 10.79 0.68 23.80
CA ASP A 243 11.11 -0.54 24.54
C ASP A 243 10.69 -1.78 23.74
N TYR A 244 11.65 -2.65 23.43
CA TYR A 244 11.40 -3.93 22.71
C TYR A 244 10.65 -4.98 23.52
N ILE A 245 10.45 -4.77 24.81
CA ILE A 245 9.68 -5.71 25.66
C ILE A 245 8.19 -5.45 25.52
N THR A 246 7.79 -4.18 25.56
CA THR A 246 6.38 -3.77 25.63
C THR A 246 5.95 -2.84 24.52
N GLY A 247 6.84 -2.01 23.98
CA GLY A 247 6.52 -0.87 23.12
C GLY A 247 6.87 -1.05 21.64
N GLN A 248 7.75 -2.01 21.29
CA GLN A 248 8.26 -2.12 19.92
C GLN A 248 8.56 -3.56 19.49
N LEU A 249 8.14 -3.96 18.30
CA LEU A 249 8.54 -5.20 17.66
C LEU A 249 9.87 -5.00 16.92
N LYS A 250 10.82 -5.91 17.13
CA LYS A 250 12.13 -5.89 16.46
C LYS A 250 12.00 -5.97 14.94
N PRO A 251 12.98 -5.44 14.20
CA PRO A 251 13.11 -5.73 12.76
C PRO A 251 13.17 -7.24 12.53
N TYR A 252 12.69 -7.68 11.39
CA TYR A 252 12.84 -9.07 10.99
C TYR A 252 13.25 -9.20 9.53
N PHE A 253 13.90 -10.33 9.22
CA PHE A 253 14.28 -10.73 7.87
C PHE A 253 13.74 -12.12 7.59
N MET A 254 13.49 -12.39 6.30
CA MET A 254 13.21 -13.72 5.78
C MET A 254 14.06 -13.93 4.53
N SER A 255 14.67 -15.10 4.40
CA SER A 255 15.49 -15.51 3.25
C SER A 255 15.14 -16.91 2.79
#